data_942ede6bf4d9049dc63ce72099682376
#
_entry.id   942ede6bf4d9049dc63ce72099682376
#
_cell.length_a   1.000
_cell.length_b   1.000
_cell.length_c   1.000
_cell.angle_alpha   90.00
_cell.angle_beta   90.00
_cell.angle_gamma   90.00
#
_symmetry.space_group_name_H-M   'P 1'
#
loop_
_entity.id
_entity.type
_entity.pdbx_description
1 polymer ?
#
loop_
_entity_poly.entity_id
_entity_poly.type
_entity_poly.pdbx_seq_one_letter_code
_entity_poly.pdbx_strand_id
1 'polypeptide(L)'
;MPEPHAPWNEVVPGLWMGGHHWTDASGERRPVIVGTEFGLVISLYTRPGHGPDPSVDHLVAEIPDGPLVAAQIHSVQQLAHTAARSVKEGRTVLVRCNAGYNRSGLVIAQTLIELGHEAPTAIHTVRQRRSPSALNNRLFEEYLNAGLGVAHLLADLETLS
;
A
#
# COMPACT_ATOMS: atom_id res chain seq x y z
N MET A 1 -13.72 -3.22 -12.60
CA MET A 1 -13.22 -3.08 -11.22
C MET A 1 -14.13 -2.13 -10.46
N PRO A 2 -14.68 -2.54 -9.32
CA PRO A 2 -15.53 -1.62 -8.55
C PRO A 2 -14.71 -0.45 -8.01
N GLU A 3 -15.35 0.72 -7.97
CA GLU A 3 -14.75 1.92 -7.40
C GLU A 3 -14.66 1.78 -5.87
N PRO A 4 -13.63 2.37 -5.23
CA PRO A 4 -13.57 2.38 -3.77
C PRO A 4 -14.72 3.21 -3.17
N HIS A 5 -15.31 2.73 -2.09
CA HIS A 5 -16.45 3.39 -1.42
C HIS A 5 -16.04 4.20 -0.19
N ALA A 6 -14.76 4.26 0.11
CA ALA A 6 -14.20 5.06 1.19
C ALA A 6 -12.88 5.67 0.75
N PRO A 7 -12.53 6.88 1.23
CA PRO A 7 -11.24 7.48 0.90
C PRO A 7 -10.07 6.66 1.46
N TRP A 8 -10.23 6.09 2.64
CA TRP A 8 -9.28 5.19 3.29
C TRP A 8 -10.00 4.28 4.28
N ASN A 9 -9.37 3.16 4.60
CA ASN A 9 -9.88 2.20 5.58
C ASN A 9 -8.75 1.78 6.53
N GLU A 10 -9.06 1.67 7.80
CA GLU A 10 -8.12 1.13 8.78
C GLU A 10 -8.03 -0.39 8.63
N VAL A 11 -6.82 -0.89 8.41
CA VAL A 11 -6.58 -2.32 8.19
C VAL A 11 -6.30 -3.02 9.51
N VAL A 12 -5.41 -2.46 10.30
CA VAL A 12 -5.18 -2.81 11.72
C VAL A 12 -4.98 -1.49 12.45
N PRO A 13 -5.06 -1.46 13.80
CA PRO A 13 -4.92 -0.20 14.53
C PRO A 13 -3.69 0.60 14.12
N GLY A 14 -3.91 1.83 13.65
CA GLY A 14 -2.86 2.76 13.25
C GLY A 14 -2.37 2.62 11.80
N LEU A 15 -2.78 1.59 11.07
CA LEU A 15 -2.36 1.36 9.68
C LEU A 15 -3.55 1.47 8.73
N TRP A 16 -3.52 2.45 7.86
CA TRP A 16 -4.62 2.81 6.95
C TRP A 16 -4.21 2.63 5.50
N MET A 17 -5.15 2.27 4.67
CA MET A 17 -4.98 2.06 3.24
C MET A 17 -5.96 2.92 2.45
N GLY A 18 -5.49 3.58 1.41
CA GLY A 18 -6.33 4.47 0.61
C GLY A 18 -5.86 4.68 -0.81
N GLY A 19 -6.56 5.58 -1.50
CA GLY A 19 -6.30 5.94 -2.89
C GLY A 19 -6.37 7.45 -3.09
N HIS A 20 -6.48 7.86 -4.36
CA HIS A 20 -6.62 9.27 -4.75
C HIS A 20 -8.05 9.65 -5.12
N HIS A 21 -8.96 8.68 -5.17
CA HIS A 21 -10.38 8.92 -5.43
C HIS A 21 -11.23 7.86 -4.73
N TRP A 22 -12.50 8.19 -4.53
CA TRP A 22 -13.49 7.25 -4.00
C TRP A 22 -14.87 7.66 -4.49
N THR A 23 -15.85 6.75 -4.44
CA THR A 23 -17.21 7.00 -4.85
C THR A 23 -18.08 7.10 -3.61
N ASP A 24 -18.75 8.25 -3.41
CA ASP A 24 -19.59 8.49 -2.24
C ASP A 24 -20.93 7.75 -2.33
N ALA A 25 -21.75 7.87 -1.27
CA ALA A 25 -23.05 7.19 -1.19
C ALA A 25 -24.02 7.62 -2.29
N SER A 26 -23.85 8.80 -2.89
CA SER A 26 -24.66 9.27 -4.01
C SER A 26 -24.18 8.77 -5.36
N GLY A 27 -23.07 8.00 -5.40
CA GLY A 27 -22.45 7.51 -6.64
C GLY A 27 -21.53 8.53 -7.29
N GLU A 28 -21.23 9.65 -6.64
CA GLU A 28 -20.35 10.68 -7.16
C GLU A 28 -18.91 10.37 -6.82
N ARG A 29 -18.02 10.50 -7.83
CA ARG A 29 -16.58 10.32 -7.64
C ARG A 29 -15.98 11.53 -6.98
N ARG A 30 -15.26 11.30 -5.88
CA ARG A 30 -14.63 12.35 -5.07
C ARG A 30 -13.12 12.19 -5.05
N PRO A 31 -12.36 13.30 -5.07
CA PRO A 31 -10.92 13.24 -4.82
C PRO A 31 -10.64 12.95 -3.35
N VAL A 32 -9.53 12.26 -3.08
CA VAL A 32 -9.00 12.09 -1.72
C VAL A 32 -7.90 13.09 -1.52
N ILE A 33 -8.12 14.08 -0.66
CA ILE A 33 -7.13 15.09 -0.31
C ILE A 33 -6.72 14.85 1.14
N VAL A 34 -5.46 14.49 1.34
CA VAL A 34 -4.91 14.24 2.67
C VAL A 34 -4.37 15.55 3.23
N GLY A 35 -4.72 15.87 4.46
CA GLY A 35 -4.19 17.03 5.20
C GLY A 35 -3.18 16.55 6.26
N THR A 36 -3.57 16.69 7.52
CA THR A 36 -2.74 16.35 8.68
C THR A 36 -3.30 15.16 9.48
N GLU A 37 -4.21 14.37 8.87
CA GLU A 37 -4.89 13.27 9.55
C GLU A 37 -3.96 12.13 9.97
N PHE A 38 -2.82 11.99 9.28
CA PHE A 38 -1.88 10.89 9.51
C PHE A 38 -0.51 11.43 9.91
N GLY A 39 0.19 10.68 10.76
CA GLY A 39 1.56 11.03 11.15
C GLY A 39 2.58 10.74 10.06
N LEU A 40 2.32 9.75 9.23
CA LEU A 40 3.15 9.37 8.08
C LEU A 40 2.25 9.00 6.91
N VAL A 41 2.56 9.51 5.72
CA VAL A 41 1.88 9.13 4.47
C VAL A 41 2.92 8.50 3.55
N ILE A 42 2.58 7.33 3.02
CA ILE A 42 3.39 6.60 2.03
C ILE A 42 2.59 6.56 0.73
N SER A 43 3.12 7.15 -0.33
CA SER A 43 2.45 7.21 -1.63
C SER A 43 3.21 6.41 -2.67
N LEU A 44 2.53 5.40 -3.24
CA LEU A 44 3.05 4.61 -4.37
C LEU A 44 2.63 5.23 -5.72
N TYR A 45 1.82 6.24 -5.66
CA TYR A 45 1.35 7.05 -6.77
C TYR A 45 0.99 8.43 -6.21
N THR A 46 1.30 9.49 -6.95
CA THR A 46 1.03 10.86 -6.51
C THR A 46 0.17 11.61 -7.51
N ARG A 47 -0.62 12.56 -7.01
CA ARG A 47 -1.38 13.49 -7.85
C ARG A 47 -1.26 14.89 -7.26
N PRO A 48 -0.98 15.91 -8.11
CA PRO A 48 -0.90 17.30 -7.63
C PRO A 48 -2.20 17.73 -6.92
N GLY A 49 -2.07 18.41 -5.80
CA GLY A 49 -3.22 18.90 -5.02
C GLY A 49 -3.87 17.88 -4.10
N HIS A 50 -3.39 16.63 -4.04
CA HIS A 50 -3.96 15.60 -3.19
C HIS A 50 -3.27 15.45 -1.82
N GLY A 51 -2.36 16.37 -1.47
CA GLY A 51 -1.67 16.35 -0.19
C GLY A 51 -0.61 15.26 -0.10
N PRO A 52 -0.11 14.94 1.10
CA PRO A 52 -0.50 15.52 2.38
C PRO A 52 0.00 16.95 2.59
N ASP A 53 -0.42 17.55 3.72
CA ASP A 53 0.10 18.84 4.14
C ASP A 53 1.64 18.79 4.20
N PRO A 54 2.36 19.87 3.82
CA PRO A 54 3.84 19.87 3.83
C PRO A 54 4.47 19.60 5.20
N SER A 55 3.73 19.78 6.30
CA SER A 55 4.21 19.48 7.66
C SER A 55 4.21 17.98 7.99
N VAL A 56 3.55 17.16 7.17
CA VAL A 56 3.43 15.71 7.40
C VAL A 56 4.60 14.98 6.75
N ASP A 57 5.18 14.00 7.45
CA ASP A 57 6.19 13.12 6.88
C ASP A 57 5.59 12.35 5.69
N HIS A 58 6.19 12.49 4.53
CA HIS A 58 5.69 11.91 3.30
C HIS A 58 6.81 11.15 2.56
N LEU A 59 6.63 9.85 2.40
CA LEU A 59 7.53 9.00 1.63
C LEU A 59 6.86 8.65 0.29
N VAL A 60 7.60 8.81 -0.79
CA VAL A 60 7.10 8.56 -2.15
C VAL A 60 8.01 7.53 -2.83
N ALA A 61 7.41 6.48 -3.38
CA ALA A 61 8.10 5.52 -4.24
C ALA A 61 7.11 5.07 -5.32
N GLU A 62 7.13 5.75 -6.45
CA GLU A 62 6.24 5.41 -7.56
C GLU A 62 6.66 4.10 -8.19
N ILE A 63 5.74 3.12 -8.20
CA ILE A 63 5.94 1.81 -8.82
C ILE A 63 4.77 1.52 -9.76
N PRO A 64 4.98 0.67 -10.78
CA PRO A 64 3.88 0.28 -11.66
C PRO A 64 2.97 -0.74 -10.98
N ASP A 65 1.72 -0.82 -11.41
CA ASP A 65 0.80 -1.90 -11.05
C ASP A 65 1.01 -3.06 -12.04
N GLY A 66 2.16 -3.69 -11.94
CA GLY A 66 2.60 -4.74 -12.85
C GLY A 66 3.89 -5.38 -12.35
N PRO A 67 4.65 -6.06 -13.21
CA PRO A 67 5.92 -6.66 -12.80
C PRO A 67 6.87 -5.60 -12.24
N LEU A 68 7.54 -5.94 -11.15
CA LEU A 68 8.49 -5.05 -10.47
C LEU A 68 9.93 -5.51 -10.72
N VAL A 69 10.83 -4.57 -10.94
CA VAL A 69 12.27 -4.84 -10.95
C VAL A 69 12.79 -4.92 -9.50
N ALA A 70 13.99 -5.47 -9.33
CA ALA A 70 14.57 -5.70 -8.00
C ALA A 70 14.61 -4.43 -7.14
N ALA A 71 14.99 -3.28 -7.71
CA ALA A 71 15.03 -2.01 -6.99
C ALA A 71 13.65 -1.59 -6.47
N GLN A 72 12.59 -1.85 -7.22
CA GLN A 72 11.21 -1.54 -6.80
C GLN A 72 10.74 -2.47 -5.69
N ILE A 73 11.07 -3.76 -5.76
CA ILE A 73 10.79 -4.73 -4.69
C ILE A 73 11.51 -4.31 -3.41
N HIS A 74 12.76 -3.90 -3.52
CA HIS A 74 13.54 -3.39 -2.39
C HIS A 74 12.88 -2.16 -1.77
N SER A 75 12.39 -1.22 -2.59
CA SER A 75 11.67 -0.04 -2.11
C SER A 75 10.41 -0.45 -1.32
N VAL A 76 9.66 -1.43 -1.81
CA VAL A 76 8.47 -1.94 -1.10
C VAL A 76 8.86 -2.50 0.27
N GLN A 77 9.95 -3.28 0.33
CA GLN A 77 10.45 -3.82 1.60
C GLN A 77 10.82 -2.71 2.58
N GLN A 78 11.51 -1.67 2.12
CA GLN A 78 11.92 -0.54 2.96
C GLN A 78 10.71 0.25 3.46
N LEU A 79 9.75 0.52 2.61
CA LEU A 79 8.53 1.23 2.98
C LEU A 79 7.72 0.44 4.00
N ALA A 80 7.56 -0.86 3.80
CA ALA A 80 6.85 -1.74 4.73
C ALA A 80 7.53 -1.80 6.09
N HIS A 81 8.85 -1.88 6.10
CA HIS A 81 9.63 -1.86 7.33
C HIS A 81 9.43 -0.55 8.10
N THR A 82 9.49 0.59 7.39
CA THR A 82 9.25 1.92 7.98
C THR A 82 7.83 2.04 8.51
N ALA A 83 6.84 1.57 7.76
CA ALA A 83 5.44 1.59 8.17
C ALA A 83 5.23 0.75 9.45
N ALA A 84 5.78 -0.46 9.48
CA ALA A 84 5.66 -1.35 10.64
C ALA A 84 6.27 -0.71 11.88
N ARG A 85 7.45 -0.14 11.75
CA ARG A 85 8.12 0.54 12.87
C ARG A 85 7.32 1.75 13.36
N SER A 86 6.79 2.55 12.43
CA SER A 86 5.97 3.73 12.77
C SER A 86 4.70 3.34 13.53
N VAL A 87 4.03 2.27 13.10
CA VAL A 87 2.85 1.74 13.79
C VAL A 87 3.21 1.28 15.21
N LYS A 88 4.33 0.57 15.38
CA LYS A 88 4.81 0.14 16.68
C LYS A 88 5.13 1.31 17.62
N GLU A 89 5.56 2.43 17.07
CA GLU A 89 5.85 3.67 17.79
C GLU A 89 4.58 4.49 18.09
N GLY A 90 3.40 4.00 17.73
CA GLY A 90 2.13 4.66 17.99
C GLY A 90 1.74 5.73 16.96
N ARG A 91 2.44 5.81 15.82
CA ARG A 91 2.08 6.76 14.76
C ARG A 91 0.97 6.17 13.90
N THR A 92 0.14 7.06 13.35
CA THR A 92 -0.84 6.69 12.33
C THR A 92 -0.22 6.77 10.95
N VAL A 93 -0.36 5.72 10.15
CA VAL A 93 0.26 5.60 8.83
C VAL A 93 -0.82 5.39 7.78
N LEU A 94 -0.77 6.17 6.70
CA LEU A 94 -1.57 5.95 5.49
C LEU A 94 -0.67 5.48 4.38
N VAL A 95 -1.01 4.37 3.74
CA VAL A 95 -0.37 3.89 2.51
C VAL A 95 -1.39 4.00 1.38
N ARG A 96 -1.04 4.71 0.31
CA ARG A 96 -1.95 4.97 -0.80
C ARG A 96 -1.32 4.76 -2.16
N CYS A 97 -2.15 4.40 -3.13
CA CYS A 97 -1.85 4.43 -4.56
C CYS A 97 -3.03 5.09 -5.28
N ASN A 98 -3.27 4.82 -6.56
CA ASN A 98 -4.35 5.50 -7.28
C ASN A 98 -5.74 5.09 -6.76
N ALA A 99 -6.15 3.83 -6.97
CA ALA A 99 -7.44 3.33 -6.47
C ALA A 99 -7.38 2.83 -5.03
N GLY A 100 -6.19 2.50 -4.53
CA GLY A 100 -6.00 1.95 -3.20
C GLY A 100 -6.28 0.45 -3.13
N TYR A 101 -5.85 -0.32 -4.15
CA TYR A 101 -6.11 -1.76 -4.23
C TYR A 101 -4.83 -2.60 -4.33
N ASN A 102 -3.96 -2.32 -5.30
CA ASN A 102 -2.83 -3.20 -5.60
C ASN A 102 -1.50 -2.72 -5.02
N ARG A 103 -1.02 -1.57 -5.44
CA ARG A 103 0.29 -1.07 -5.00
C ARG A 103 0.29 -0.77 -3.51
N SER A 104 -0.72 -0.08 -3.01
CA SER A 104 -0.89 0.13 -1.57
C SER A 104 -1.13 -1.20 -0.85
N GLY A 105 -1.92 -2.11 -1.44
CA GLY A 105 -2.16 -3.44 -0.89
C GLY A 105 -0.89 -4.26 -0.70
N LEU A 106 0.04 -4.17 -1.64
CA LEU A 106 1.33 -4.85 -1.55
C LEU A 106 2.14 -4.34 -0.34
N VAL A 107 2.25 -3.02 -0.18
CA VAL A 107 2.97 -2.43 0.95
C VAL A 107 2.27 -2.73 2.28
N ILE A 108 0.94 -2.60 2.33
CA ILE A 108 0.16 -2.88 3.55
C ILE A 108 0.32 -4.35 3.96
N ALA A 109 0.15 -5.29 3.02
CA ALA A 109 0.29 -6.71 3.34
C ALA A 109 1.71 -7.05 3.82
N GLN A 110 2.73 -6.49 3.16
CA GLN A 110 4.11 -6.68 3.61
C GLN A 110 4.34 -6.06 5.00
N THR A 111 3.72 -4.92 5.28
CA THR A 111 3.76 -4.31 6.61
C THR A 111 3.17 -5.25 7.67
N LEU A 112 2.04 -5.89 7.37
CA LEU A 112 1.43 -6.88 8.26
C LEU A 112 2.36 -8.09 8.49
N ILE A 113 3.05 -8.53 7.46
CA ILE A 113 4.05 -9.62 7.57
C ILE A 113 5.18 -9.19 8.51
N GLU A 114 5.68 -7.96 8.36
CA GLU A 114 6.68 -7.40 9.28
C GLU A 114 6.17 -7.32 10.73
N LEU A 115 4.86 -7.15 10.92
CA LEU A 115 4.21 -7.12 12.22
C LEU A 115 3.92 -8.53 12.78
N GLY A 116 4.27 -9.60 12.06
CA GLY A 116 4.17 -10.97 12.52
C GLY A 116 3.03 -11.80 11.91
N HIS A 117 2.31 -11.25 10.93
CA HIS A 117 1.28 -12.00 10.22
C HIS A 117 1.89 -12.90 9.15
N GLU A 118 1.24 -14.04 8.87
CA GLU A 118 1.59 -14.85 7.70
C GLU A 118 1.00 -14.23 6.43
N ALA A 119 1.63 -14.47 5.29
CA ALA A 119 1.23 -13.87 4.01
C ALA A 119 -0.25 -14.11 3.66
N PRO A 120 -0.79 -15.34 3.72
CA PRO A 120 -2.22 -15.55 3.42
C PRO A 120 -3.14 -14.77 4.34
N THR A 121 -2.81 -14.68 5.63
CA THR A 121 -3.58 -13.91 6.62
C THR A 121 -3.51 -12.42 6.33
N ALA A 122 -2.34 -11.90 5.98
CA ALA A 122 -2.16 -10.50 5.63
C ALA A 122 -3.01 -10.12 4.40
N ILE A 123 -2.97 -10.94 3.35
CA ILE A 123 -3.75 -10.74 2.14
C ILE A 123 -5.25 -10.74 2.45
N HIS A 124 -5.69 -11.72 3.24
CA HIS A 124 -7.11 -11.82 3.66
C HIS A 124 -7.55 -10.57 4.44
N THR A 125 -6.73 -10.09 5.36
CA THR A 125 -7.03 -8.91 6.17
C THR A 125 -7.18 -7.66 5.30
N VAL A 126 -6.29 -7.48 4.34
CA VAL A 126 -6.37 -6.35 3.38
C VAL A 126 -7.69 -6.40 2.61
N ARG A 127 -8.06 -7.56 2.09
CA ARG A 127 -9.31 -7.76 1.35
C ARG A 127 -10.55 -7.56 2.20
N GLN A 128 -10.48 -7.97 3.46
CA GLN A 128 -11.60 -7.84 4.38
C GLN A 128 -11.81 -6.39 4.82
N ARG A 129 -10.75 -5.63 5.00
CA ARG A 129 -10.81 -4.27 5.54
C ARG A 129 -10.95 -3.20 4.46
N ARG A 130 -10.31 -3.35 3.33
CA ARG A 130 -10.36 -2.37 2.24
C ARG A 130 -11.41 -2.73 1.20
N SER A 131 -11.25 -3.85 0.53
CA SER A 131 -12.13 -4.33 -0.53
C SER A 131 -11.77 -5.74 -0.93
N PRO A 132 -12.75 -6.61 -1.28
CA PRO A 132 -12.45 -7.90 -1.90
C PRO A 132 -11.64 -7.80 -3.19
N SER A 133 -11.65 -6.62 -3.84
CA SER A 133 -10.88 -6.36 -5.05
C SER A 133 -9.42 -5.96 -4.76
N ALA A 134 -9.05 -5.75 -3.51
CA ALA A 134 -7.66 -5.44 -3.15
C ALA A 134 -6.76 -6.62 -3.50
N LEU A 135 -5.53 -6.32 -3.96
CA LEU A 135 -4.55 -7.33 -4.39
C LEU A 135 -5.10 -8.24 -5.51
N ASN A 136 -5.88 -7.65 -6.44
CA ASN A 136 -6.31 -8.36 -7.65
C ASN A 136 -5.17 -8.58 -8.64
N ASN A 137 -4.05 -7.87 -8.49
CA ASN A 137 -2.82 -8.13 -9.23
C ASN A 137 -2.20 -9.43 -8.71
N ARG A 138 -2.33 -10.50 -9.48
CA ARG A 138 -1.86 -11.83 -9.09
C ARG A 138 -0.36 -11.88 -8.84
N LEU A 139 0.40 -11.09 -9.55
CA LEU A 139 1.85 -11.04 -9.40
C LEU A 139 2.23 -10.52 -8.01
N PHE A 140 1.52 -9.50 -7.52
CA PHE A 140 1.73 -8.99 -6.17
C PHE A 140 1.40 -10.03 -5.10
N GLU A 141 0.31 -10.78 -5.30
CA GLU A 141 -0.05 -11.88 -4.42
C GLU A 141 1.05 -12.96 -4.41
N GLU A 142 1.61 -13.28 -5.57
CA GLU A 142 2.72 -14.24 -5.68
C GLU A 142 3.98 -13.73 -4.97
N TYR A 143 4.31 -12.45 -5.09
CA TYR A 143 5.43 -11.85 -4.38
C TYR A 143 5.27 -12.02 -2.87
N LEU A 144 4.08 -11.76 -2.35
CA LEU A 144 3.79 -11.88 -0.91
C LEU A 144 3.89 -13.32 -0.44
N ASN A 145 3.34 -14.27 -1.19
CA ASN A 145 3.32 -15.67 -0.82
C ASN A 145 4.72 -16.31 -0.91
N ALA A 146 5.52 -15.93 -1.89
CA ALA A 146 6.92 -16.39 -2.01
C ALA A 146 7.84 -15.70 -1.00
N GLY A 147 7.48 -14.49 -0.58
CA GLY A 147 8.33 -13.60 0.20
C GLY A 147 9.05 -12.61 -0.70
N LEU A 148 9.05 -11.34 -0.32
CA LEU A 148 9.68 -10.28 -1.12
C LEU A 148 11.19 -10.47 -1.26
N GLY A 149 11.85 -11.08 -0.27
CA GLY A 149 13.27 -11.41 -0.38
C GLY A 149 13.55 -12.39 -1.51
N VAL A 150 12.71 -13.43 -1.65
CA VAL A 150 12.80 -14.39 -2.77
C VAL A 150 12.47 -13.71 -4.09
N ALA A 151 11.42 -12.91 -4.14
CA ALA A 151 11.03 -12.17 -5.34
C ALA A 151 12.14 -11.23 -5.81
N HIS A 152 12.82 -10.56 -4.87
CA HIS A 152 13.97 -9.69 -5.15
C HIS A 152 15.12 -10.48 -5.80
N LEU A 153 15.45 -11.65 -5.24
CA LEU A 153 16.52 -12.49 -5.79
C LEU A 153 16.20 -12.97 -7.20
N LEU A 154 14.96 -13.37 -7.45
CA LEU A 154 14.51 -13.82 -8.78
C LEU A 154 14.55 -12.68 -9.79
N ALA A 155 14.15 -11.47 -9.39
CA ALA A 155 14.21 -10.29 -10.25
C ALA A 155 15.66 -9.92 -10.60
N ASP A 156 16.60 -10.03 -9.66
CA ASP A 156 18.02 -9.82 -9.91
C ASP A 156 18.57 -10.82 -10.93
N LEU A 157 18.19 -12.10 -10.82
CA LEU A 157 18.62 -13.13 -11.76
C LEU A 157 18.10 -12.87 -13.17
N GLU A 158 16.87 -12.39 -13.32
CA GLU A 158 16.32 -12.00 -14.62
C GLU A 158 17.11 -10.86 -15.26
N THR A 159 17.62 -9.93 -14.47
CA THR A 159 18.43 -8.81 -14.96
C THR A 159 19.79 -9.28 -15.51
N LEU A 160 20.31 -10.41 -15.01
CA LEU A 160 21.59 -10.96 -15.41
C LEU A 160 21.51 -11.85 -16.66
N SER A 161 20.33 -12.21 -17.10
CA SER A 161 20.15 -13.10 -18.27
C SER A 161 19.96 -12.32 -19.61
#